data_ce09aab82fca0c280c7f1970c586d79a
#
_entry.id   ce09aab82fca0c280c7f1970c586d79a
#
_cell.length_a   1.000
_cell.length_b   1.000
_cell.length_c   1.000
_cell.angle_alpha   90.00
_cell.angle_beta   90.00
_cell.angle_gamma   90.00
#
_symmetry.space_group_name_H-M   'P 1'
#
loop_
_entity.id
_entity.type
_entity.pdbx_description
1 polymer ?
#
loop_
_entity_poly.entity_id
_entity_poly.type
_entity_poly.pdbx_seq_one_letter_code
_entity_poly.pdbx_strand_id
1 'polypeptide(L)' 'MSPEQLVTWVHLAALELAWGKSAAQLAVLGGIFTQLGDTLATMSAQKMLSDANKNQ' A
#
# COMPACT_ATOMS: atom_id res chain seq x y z
N MET A 1 -1.43 -15.56 -6.12
CA MET A 1 -1.77 -15.44 -4.68
C MET A 1 -3.25 -15.13 -4.55
N SER A 2 -3.96 -15.84 -3.68
CA SER A 2 -5.38 -15.57 -3.45
C SER A 2 -5.56 -14.29 -2.63
N PRO A 3 -6.76 -13.67 -2.68
CA PRO A 3 -7.03 -12.50 -1.84
C PRO A 3 -6.82 -12.79 -0.35
N GLU A 4 -7.19 -13.99 0.10
CA GLU A 4 -7.04 -14.38 1.50
C GLU A 4 -5.57 -14.50 1.89
N GLN A 5 -4.75 -15.05 1.00
CA GLN A 5 -3.30 -15.14 1.24
C GLN A 5 -2.67 -13.75 1.30
N LEU A 6 -3.07 -12.85 0.40
CA LEU A 6 -2.56 -11.50 0.40
C LEU A 6 -2.88 -10.78 1.71
N VAL A 7 -4.13 -10.88 2.18
CA VAL A 7 -4.55 -10.27 3.45
C VAL A 7 -3.73 -10.84 4.61
N THR A 8 -3.48 -12.14 4.61
CA THR A 8 -2.67 -12.78 5.64
C THR A 8 -1.25 -12.23 5.66
N TRP A 9 -0.62 -12.13 4.49
CA TRP A 9 0.74 -11.60 4.40
C TRP A 9 0.82 -10.14 4.85
N VAL A 10 -0.18 -9.32 4.46
CA VAL A 10 -0.22 -7.91 4.86
C VAL A 10 -0.36 -7.81 6.38
N HIS A 11 -1.20 -8.64 7.00
CA HIS A 11 -1.36 -8.65 8.47
C HIS A 11 -0.09 -9.06 9.18
N LEU A 12 0.60 -10.08 8.67
CA LEU A 12 1.88 -10.50 9.26
C LEU A 12 2.93 -9.40 9.18
N ALA A 13 2.99 -8.72 8.04
CA ALA A 13 3.91 -7.59 7.88
C ALA A 13 3.56 -6.46 8.85
N ALA A 14 2.27 -6.17 9.03
CA ALA A 14 1.83 -5.14 9.97
C ALA A 14 2.22 -5.48 11.40
N LEU A 15 2.07 -6.73 11.81
CA LEU A 15 2.46 -7.18 13.15
C LEU A 15 3.97 -7.03 13.37
N GLU A 16 4.76 -7.35 12.37
CA GLU A 16 6.22 -7.17 12.43
C GLU A 16 6.59 -5.70 12.60
N LEU A 17 5.96 -4.83 11.80
CA LEU A 17 6.23 -3.40 11.87
C LEU A 17 5.75 -2.78 13.18
N ALA A 18 4.69 -3.32 13.76
CA ALA A 18 4.13 -2.80 15.01
C ALA A 18 4.98 -3.15 16.24
N TRP A 19 5.82 -4.17 16.12
CA TRP A 19 6.58 -4.67 17.27
C TRP A 19 7.44 -3.55 17.87
N GLY A 20 7.30 -3.36 19.17
CA GLY A 20 8.12 -2.40 19.92
C GLY A 20 7.80 -0.93 19.67
N LYS A 21 6.70 -0.63 18.98
CA LYS A 21 6.35 0.75 18.66
C LYS A 21 5.21 1.25 19.52
N SER A 22 5.22 2.55 19.83
CA SER A 22 4.15 3.20 20.56
C SER A 22 2.94 3.44 19.66
N ALA A 23 1.79 3.76 20.27
CA ALA A 23 0.58 4.12 19.53
C ALA A 23 0.82 5.30 18.60
N ALA A 24 1.56 6.31 19.06
CA ALA A 24 1.89 7.49 18.24
C ALA A 24 2.74 7.10 17.03
N GLN A 25 3.73 6.25 17.22
CA GLN A 25 4.58 5.76 16.14
C GLN A 25 3.78 4.96 15.12
N LEU A 26 2.85 4.11 15.59
CA LEU A 26 1.99 3.33 14.71
C LEU A 26 1.07 4.24 13.88
N ALA A 27 0.55 5.31 14.49
CA ALA A 27 -0.29 6.27 13.77
C ALA A 27 0.49 6.95 12.64
N VAL A 28 1.73 7.34 12.90
CA VAL A 28 2.59 7.96 11.88
C VAL A 28 2.89 6.97 10.76
N LEU A 29 3.27 5.74 11.11
CA LEU A 29 3.54 4.71 10.11
C LEU A 29 2.31 4.42 9.27
N GLY A 30 1.14 4.28 9.91
CA GLY A 30 -0.11 4.05 9.18
C GLY A 30 -0.40 5.15 8.18
N GLY A 31 -0.19 6.41 8.58
CA GLY A 31 -0.36 7.55 7.69
C GLY A 31 0.60 7.54 6.50
N ILE A 32 1.87 7.21 6.75
CA ILE A 32 2.88 7.12 5.69
C ILE A 32 2.49 6.02 4.69
N PHE A 33 2.13 4.85 5.16
CA PHE A 33 1.76 3.75 4.28
C PHE A 33 0.48 4.03 3.50
N THR A 34 -0.49 4.73 4.11
CA THR A 34 -1.70 5.15 3.41
C THR A 34 -1.36 6.10 2.27
N GLN A 35 -0.52 7.10 2.52
CA GLN A 35 -0.07 8.05 1.50
C GLN A 35 0.70 7.33 0.39
N LEU A 36 1.57 6.42 0.76
CA LEU A 36 2.33 5.64 -0.23
C LEU A 36 1.39 4.83 -1.11
N GLY A 37 0.42 4.16 -0.51
CA GLY A 37 -0.57 3.37 -1.25
C GLY A 37 -1.39 4.23 -2.20
N ASP A 38 -1.87 5.38 -1.73
CA ASP A 38 -2.64 6.31 -2.56
C ASP A 38 -1.82 6.85 -3.73
N THR A 39 -0.56 7.19 -3.48
CA THR A 39 0.34 7.68 -4.53
C THR A 39 0.58 6.61 -5.58
N LEU A 40 0.85 5.39 -5.15
CA LEU A 40 1.05 4.27 -6.07
C LEU A 40 -0.19 4.00 -6.91
N ALA A 41 -1.37 4.09 -6.31
CA ALA A 41 -2.63 3.91 -7.03
C ALA A 41 -2.83 5.00 -8.09
N THR A 42 -2.49 6.26 -7.76
CA THR A 42 -2.56 7.37 -8.69
C THR A 42 -1.60 7.15 -9.86
N MET A 43 -0.37 6.73 -9.56
CA MET A 43 0.63 6.46 -10.61
C MET A 43 0.17 5.32 -11.53
N SER A 44 -0.45 4.29 -10.96
CA SER A 44 -1.00 3.19 -11.73
C SER A 44 -2.08 3.67 -12.69
N ALA A 45 -3.00 4.50 -12.21
CA ALA A 45 -4.07 5.05 -13.04
C ALA A 45 -3.51 5.90 -14.17
N GLN A 46 -2.51 6.74 -13.89
CA GLN A 46 -1.87 7.57 -14.91
C GLN A 46 -1.15 6.72 -15.96
N LYS A 47 -0.51 5.66 -15.51
CA LYS A 47 0.19 4.76 -16.43
C LYS A 47 -0.79 4.03 -17.35
N MET A 48 -1.93 3.62 -16.83
CA MET A 48 -2.99 3.00 -17.63
C MET A 48 -3.49 3.96 -18.71
N LEU A 49 -3.69 5.24 -18.36
CA LEU A 49 -4.11 6.26 -19.32
C LEU A 49 -3.06 6.48 -20.40
N SER A 50 -1.79 6.56 -20.01
CA SER A 50 -0.68 6.70 -20.97
C SER A 50 -0.62 5.52 -21.92
N ASP A 51 -0.76 4.31 -21.39
CA ASP A 51 -0.71 3.09 -22.21
C ASP A 51 -1.89 3.03 -23.18
N ALA A 52 -3.08 3.43 -22.73
CA ALA A 52 -4.26 3.50 -23.58
C ALA A 52 -4.06 4.51 -24.72
N ASN A 53 -3.48 5.68 -24.41
CA ASN A 53 -3.23 6.71 -25.40
C ASN A 53 -2.20 6.28 -26.45
N LYS A 54 -1.22 5.50 -26.05
CA LYS A 54 -0.20 4.99 -26.98
C LYS A 54 -0.78 4.03 -28.01
N ASN A 55 -1.88 3.38 -27.69
CA ASN A 55 -2.51 2.40 -28.57
C ASN A 55 -3.50 3.04 -29.54
N GLN A 56 -3.66 4.33 -29.48
CA GLN A 56 -4.48 5.09 -30.40
C GLN A 56 -3.60 5.74 -31.47
#